data_9f7ce1114ffbf504e89ec8aeab92d453
#
_entry.id   9f7ce1114ffbf504e89ec8aeab92d453
#
_cell.length_a   1.000
_cell.length_b   1.000
_cell.length_c   1.000
_cell.angle_alpha   90.00
_cell.angle_beta   90.00
_cell.angle_gamma   90.00
#
_symmetry.space_group_name_H-M   'P 1'
#
loop_
_entity.id
_entity.type
_entity.pdbx_description
1 polymer ?
#
loop_
_entity_poly.entity_id
_entity_poly.type
_entity_poly.pdbx_seq_one_letter_code
_entity_poly.pdbx_strand_id
1 'polypeptide(L)'
;MPTRLETPVATLPEPIHAWRTWTLVGSRDGSRVRLAPIAGDGRPWPPRRPAEASCTRRRSHVRPELDCTCGLHAVESPDELRRTRDPAVLGTVALWGRIVEHEHGFRAALAYPQRLRLLCYLCFTLWGSNGPGDCEVVVRHRRGRMVPLCGPHLELSRRYGYHLPRIFSAGTIESELLATYAVDLLRELVGANGGTAESISA
;
A
#
# COMPACT_ATOMS: atom_id res chain seq x y z
N MET A 1 -49.38 -12.11 25.41
CA MET A 1 -47.96 -11.67 25.47
C MET A 1 -47.41 -11.81 24.07
N PRO A 2 -47.12 -10.72 23.33
CA PRO A 2 -46.56 -10.84 21.98
C PRO A 2 -45.06 -11.12 22.09
N THR A 3 -44.63 -12.22 21.52
CA THR A 3 -43.24 -12.63 21.40
C THR A 3 -42.53 -11.63 20.47
N ARG A 4 -41.58 -10.92 21.03
CA ARG A 4 -40.71 -9.97 20.30
C ARG A 4 -39.84 -10.79 19.34
N LEU A 5 -40.12 -10.72 18.06
CA LEU A 5 -39.25 -11.25 16.98
C LEU A 5 -37.96 -10.43 17.02
N GLU A 6 -36.89 -11.01 17.55
CA GLU A 6 -35.55 -10.46 17.41
C GLU A 6 -35.15 -10.60 15.96
N THR A 7 -35.06 -9.47 15.26
CA THR A 7 -34.48 -9.39 13.92
C THR A 7 -33.00 -9.74 14.04
N PRO A 8 -32.47 -10.76 13.35
CA PRO A 8 -31.05 -11.06 13.38
C PRO A 8 -30.28 -9.84 12.90
N VAL A 9 -29.37 -9.32 13.73
CA VAL A 9 -28.41 -8.28 13.34
C VAL A 9 -27.57 -8.89 12.23
N ALA A 10 -27.74 -8.42 11.02
CA ALA A 10 -26.89 -8.82 9.89
C ALA A 10 -25.44 -8.41 10.21
N THR A 11 -24.63 -9.38 10.60
CA THR A 11 -23.20 -9.19 10.80
C THR A 11 -22.62 -8.81 9.43
N LEU A 12 -22.11 -7.60 9.29
CA LEU A 12 -21.39 -7.21 8.09
C LEU A 12 -20.20 -8.17 7.92
N PRO A 13 -19.95 -8.68 6.72
CA PRO A 13 -18.82 -9.57 6.48
C PRO A 13 -17.53 -8.87 6.90
N GLU A 14 -16.63 -9.60 7.57
CA GLU A 14 -15.34 -9.07 7.99
C GLU A 14 -14.55 -8.59 6.77
N PRO A 15 -13.80 -7.48 6.90
CA PRO A 15 -12.94 -7.01 5.83
C PRO A 15 -11.86 -8.04 5.47
N ILE A 16 -11.58 -8.20 4.19
CA ILE A 16 -10.42 -8.99 3.75
C ILE A 16 -9.15 -8.16 3.95
N HIS A 17 -8.16 -8.74 4.64
CA HIS A 17 -6.85 -8.14 4.82
C HIS A 17 -5.89 -8.63 3.74
N ALA A 18 -5.28 -7.70 3.01
CA ALA A 18 -4.44 -8.01 1.87
C ALA A 18 -3.26 -7.03 1.74
N TRP A 19 -2.32 -7.32 0.85
CA TRP A 19 -1.13 -6.50 0.62
C TRP A 19 -1.30 -5.58 -0.59
N ARG A 20 -0.74 -4.38 -0.49
CA ARG A 20 -0.77 -3.41 -1.58
C ARG A 20 0.44 -2.50 -1.54
N THR A 21 0.79 -1.97 -2.72
CA THR A 21 1.76 -0.88 -2.87
C THR A 21 1.09 0.37 -3.44
N TRP A 22 1.70 1.51 -3.15
CA TRP A 22 1.28 2.81 -3.66
C TRP A 22 2.49 3.63 -4.12
N THR A 23 2.24 4.59 -4.99
CA THR A 23 3.13 5.72 -5.17
C THR A 23 2.87 6.74 -4.06
N LEU A 24 3.83 7.64 -3.82
CA LEU A 24 3.72 8.71 -2.84
C LEU A 24 3.74 10.05 -3.56
N VAL A 25 2.79 10.92 -3.21
CA VAL A 25 2.72 12.29 -3.70
C VAL A 25 2.66 13.26 -2.53
N GLY A 26 3.28 14.43 -2.70
CA GLY A 26 3.34 15.39 -1.60
C GLY A 26 3.39 16.85 -2.06
N SER A 27 3.04 17.74 -1.14
CA SER A 27 3.19 19.17 -1.30
C SER A 27 4.66 19.57 -1.47
N ARG A 28 4.88 20.82 -1.86
CA ARG A 28 6.22 21.33 -2.17
C ARG A 28 7.15 21.35 -0.95
N ASP A 29 6.59 21.55 0.22
CA ASP A 29 7.26 21.61 1.52
C ASP A 29 7.29 20.28 2.28
N GLY A 30 6.65 19.24 1.74
CA GLY A 30 6.56 17.92 2.39
C GLY A 30 5.48 17.82 3.49
N SER A 31 4.76 18.90 3.79
CA SER A 31 3.78 18.93 4.89
C SER A 31 2.48 18.17 4.60
N ARG A 32 2.22 17.82 3.36
CA ARG A 32 1.03 17.05 2.95
C ARG A 32 1.45 15.92 2.05
N VAL A 33 1.36 14.69 2.57
CA VAL A 33 1.66 13.47 1.83
C VAL A 33 0.41 12.63 1.64
N ARG A 34 0.30 11.99 0.49
CA ARG A 34 -0.84 11.15 0.12
C ARG A 34 -0.39 9.90 -0.62
N LEU A 35 -1.07 8.80 -0.34
CA LEU A 35 -1.01 7.59 -1.14
C LEU A 35 -1.68 7.84 -2.49
N ALA A 36 -1.03 7.46 -3.57
CA ALA A 36 -1.65 7.48 -4.89
C ALA A 36 -1.55 6.10 -5.54
N PRO A 37 -2.55 5.68 -6.31
CA PRO A 37 -2.50 4.39 -6.98
C PRO A 37 -1.37 4.37 -8.01
N ILE A 38 -0.75 3.19 -8.19
CA ILE A 38 0.29 2.99 -9.22
C ILE A 38 -0.32 2.98 -10.62
N ALA A 39 -1.55 2.48 -10.73
CA ALA A 39 -2.34 2.45 -11.95
C ALA A 39 -3.76 2.95 -11.69
N GLY A 40 -4.44 3.38 -12.73
CA GLY A 40 -5.81 3.90 -12.65
C GLY A 40 -5.88 5.41 -12.95
N ASP A 41 -6.79 6.11 -12.28
CA ASP A 41 -7.05 7.55 -12.50
C ASP A 41 -6.02 8.49 -11.83
N GLY A 42 -5.06 7.93 -11.11
CA GLY A 42 -3.99 8.68 -10.43
C GLY A 42 -4.48 9.52 -9.23
N ARG A 43 -5.75 9.43 -8.85
CA ARG A 43 -6.30 10.22 -7.74
C ARG A 43 -5.73 9.74 -6.41
N PRO A 44 -5.16 10.62 -5.60
CA PRO A 44 -4.68 10.26 -4.27
C PRO A 44 -5.82 9.71 -3.40
N TRP A 45 -5.50 8.73 -2.58
CA TRP A 45 -6.45 8.18 -1.63
C TRP A 45 -6.87 9.24 -0.60
N PRO A 46 -8.15 9.31 -0.26
CA PRO A 46 -8.64 10.28 0.71
C PRO A 46 -8.13 9.94 2.12
N PRO A 47 -7.69 10.92 2.92
CA PRO A 47 -7.32 10.68 4.30
C PRO A 47 -8.56 10.37 5.15
N ARG A 48 -8.42 9.47 6.11
CA ARG A 48 -9.45 9.12 7.12
C ARG A 48 -10.82 8.74 6.54
N ARG A 49 -10.86 8.31 5.31
CA ARG A 49 -12.04 7.80 4.60
C ARG A 49 -11.64 6.68 3.66
N PRO A 50 -12.53 5.71 3.40
CA PRO A 50 -12.28 4.69 2.40
C PRO A 50 -11.97 5.29 1.03
N ALA A 51 -11.05 4.66 0.32
CA ALA A 51 -10.95 4.83 -1.12
C ALA A 51 -12.06 4.03 -1.79
N GLU A 52 -12.64 4.60 -2.84
CA GLU A 52 -13.70 3.99 -3.63
C GLU A 52 -13.18 3.59 -5.02
N ALA A 53 -13.61 2.43 -5.49
CA ALA A 53 -13.26 1.96 -6.82
C ALA A 53 -13.82 2.89 -7.89
N SER A 54 -12.98 3.29 -8.83
CA SER A 54 -13.37 4.03 -10.03
C SER A 54 -13.18 3.17 -11.28
N CYS A 55 -13.90 3.50 -12.35
CA CYS A 55 -13.69 2.88 -13.64
C CYS A 55 -13.56 3.94 -14.73
N THR A 56 -12.44 3.93 -15.42
CA THR A 56 -12.17 4.85 -16.54
C THR A 56 -12.73 4.34 -17.87
N ARG A 57 -13.03 3.04 -17.97
CA ARG A 57 -13.51 2.40 -19.21
C ARG A 57 -15.03 2.47 -19.38
N ARG A 58 -15.77 2.20 -18.28
CA ARG A 58 -17.25 2.15 -18.29
C ARG A 58 -17.79 2.94 -17.11
N ARG A 59 -18.68 3.88 -17.34
CA ARG A 59 -19.25 4.72 -16.27
C ARG A 59 -20.43 4.10 -15.53
N SER A 60 -21.14 3.16 -16.17
CA SER A 60 -22.46 2.67 -15.74
C SER A 60 -22.47 1.19 -15.32
N HIS A 61 -21.52 0.74 -14.47
CA HIS A 61 -21.56 -0.59 -13.90
C HIS A 61 -21.21 -0.59 -12.41
N VAL A 62 -21.62 -1.62 -11.70
CA VAL A 62 -21.25 -1.82 -10.29
C VAL A 62 -19.76 -2.22 -10.22
N ARG A 63 -19.02 -1.61 -9.32
CA ARG A 63 -17.56 -1.81 -9.22
C ARG A 63 -17.19 -2.59 -7.96
N PRO A 64 -16.26 -3.55 -8.05
CA PRO A 64 -15.72 -4.18 -9.25
C PRO A 64 -16.74 -5.09 -9.95
N GLU A 65 -16.54 -5.36 -11.24
CA GLU A 65 -17.33 -6.29 -12.03
C GLU A 65 -16.43 -7.37 -12.63
N LEU A 66 -16.96 -8.59 -12.84
CA LEU A 66 -16.18 -9.74 -13.32
C LEU A 66 -15.54 -9.47 -14.69
N ASP A 67 -16.31 -8.90 -15.61
CA ASP A 67 -15.89 -8.62 -16.99
C ASP A 67 -15.13 -7.28 -17.13
N CYS A 68 -14.73 -6.68 -16.02
CA CYS A 68 -14.00 -5.42 -16.00
C CYS A 68 -12.79 -5.53 -15.06
N THR A 69 -11.67 -4.93 -15.44
CA THR A 69 -10.47 -4.88 -14.60
C THR A 69 -10.52 -3.78 -13.52
N CYS A 70 -11.63 -3.09 -13.34
CA CYS A 70 -11.77 -2.06 -12.33
C CYS A 70 -11.83 -2.64 -10.91
N GLY A 71 -11.59 -1.80 -9.93
CA GLY A 71 -11.55 -2.15 -8.52
C GLY A 71 -10.29 -1.65 -7.83
N LEU A 72 -10.29 -1.75 -6.52
CA LEU A 72 -9.11 -1.49 -5.69
C LEU A 72 -8.38 -2.82 -5.51
N HIS A 73 -7.27 -2.98 -6.23
CA HIS A 73 -6.50 -4.21 -6.28
C HIS A 73 -5.63 -4.39 -5.04
N ALA A 74 -5.57 -5.60 -4.51
CA ALA A 74 -4.64 -6.04 -3.48
C ALA A 74 -4.33 -7.53 -3.68
N VAL A 75 -3.23 -8.01 -3.10
CA VAL A 75 -2.72 -9.37 -3.25
C VAL A 75 -2.62 -10.06 -1.90
N GLU A 76 -2.56 -11.40 -1.90
CA GLU A 76 -2.46 -12.19 -0.67
C GLU A 76 -1.06 -12.13 -0.05
N SER A 77 -0.03 -12.06 -0.89
CA SER A 77 1.37 -12.06 -0.46
C SER A 77 2.12 -10.82 -0.94
N PRO A 78 3.01 -10.23 -0.11
CA PRO A 78 3.85 -9.12 -0.55
C PRO A 78 4.82 -9.51 -1.68
N ASP A 79 5.14 -10.79 -1.83
CA ASP A 79 6.03 -11.28 -2.89
C ASP A 79 5.45 -11.04 -4.30
N GLU A 80 4.14 -11.11 -4.44
CA GLU A 80 3.46 -10.83 -5.71
C GLU A 80 3.60 -9.37 -6.15
N LEU A 81 3.88 -8.48 -5.20
CA LEU A 81 4.06 -7.05 -5.47
C LEU A 81 5.45 -6.68 -6.00
N ARG A 82 6.42 -7.62 -6.01
CA ARG A 82 7.81 -7.35 -6.46
C ARG A 82 7.90 -6.85 -7.90
N ARG A 83 6.96 -7.21 -8.75
CA ARG A 83 6.87 -6.75 -10.13
C ARG A 83 6.15 -5.40 -10.29
N THR A 84 5.73 -4.81 -9.18
CA THR A 84 5.04 -3.52 -9.22
C THR A 84 6.00 -2.42 -9.67
N ARG A 85 5.55 -1.63 -10.61
CA ARG A 85 6.36 -0.54 -11.17
C ARG A 85 6.42 0.64 -10.20
N ASP A 86 7.64 1.04 -9.84
CA ASP A 86 7.92 2.27 -9.07
C ASP A 86 7.12 2.44 -7.75
N PRO A 87 6.99 1.44 -6.87
CA PRO A 87 6.32 1.61 -5.60
C PRO A 87 7.14 2.51 -4.67
N ALA A 88 6.46 3.27 -3.82
CA ALA A 88 7.06 4.13 -2.80
C ALA A 88 6.62 3.76 -1.37
N VAL A 89 5.49 3.09 -1.25
CA VAL A 89 4.91 2.65 0.02
C VAL A 89 4.42 1.21 -0.14
N LEU A 90 4.72 0.37 0.84
CA LEU A 90 4.16 -0.97 1.01
C LEU A 90 3.27 -0.97 2.25
N GLY A 91 2.20 -1.74 2.22
CA GLY A 91 1.35 -1.88 3.39
C GLY A 91 0.29 -2.94 3.26
N THR A 92 -0.45 -3.09 4.35
CA THR A 92 -1.68 -3.87 4.39
C THR A 92 -2.88 -2.97 4.20
N VAL A 93 -3.93 -3.53 3.63
CA VAL A 93 -5.18 -2.85 3.32
C VAL A 93 -6.36 -3.72 3.73
N ALA A 94 -7.37 -3.11 4.35
CA ALA A 94 -8.67 -3.73 4.54
C ALA A 94 -9.51 -3.49 3.28
N LEU A 95 -10.17 -4.53 2.79
CA LEU A 95 -11.03 -4.55 1.61
C LEU A 95 -12.44 -4.93 2.02
N TRP A 96 -13.46 -4.24 1.50
CA TRP A 96 -14.85 -4.59 1.75
C TRP A 96 -15.79 -4.09 0.67
N GLY A 97 -17.09 -4.28 0.87
CA GLY A 97 -18.12 -4.06 -0.12
C GLY A 97 -18.14 -5.20 -1.12
N ARG A 98 -18.41 -4.90 -2.39
CA ARG A 98 -18.31 -5.90 -3.46
C ARG A 98 -16.84 -6.28 -3.67
N ILE A 99 -16.53 -7.57 -3.60
CA ILE A 99 -15.20 -8.11 -3.81
C ILE A 99 -15.25 -9.12 -4.96
N VAL A 100 -14.22 -9.09 -5.79
CA VAL A 100 -13.95 -10.09 -6.83
C VAL A 100 -12.58 -10.67 -6.52
N GLU A 101 -12.56 -11.95 -6.20
CA GLU A 101 -11.36 -12.75 -6.04
C GLU A 101 -10.85 -13.23 -7.39
N HIS A 102 -9.54 -13.29 -7.57
CA HIS A 102 -8.89 -13.81 -8.77
C HIS A 102 -7.55 -14.47 -8.38
N GLU A 103 -6.93 -15.17 -9.30
CA GLU A 103 -5.73 -15.99 -9.08
C GLU A 103 -4.59 -15.28 -8.31
N HIS A 104 -4.49 -13.96 -8.41
CA HIS A 104 -3.41 -13.17 -7.80
C HIS A 104 -3.91 -12.22 -6.70
N GLY A 105 -5.08 -12.48 -6.10
CA GLY A 105 -5.62 -11.68 -4.99
C GLY A 105 -7.01 -11.10 -5.26
N PHE A 106 -7.25 -9.86 -4.88
CA PHE A 106 -8.59 -9.28 -4.74
C PHE A 106 -8.75 -7.96 -5.49
N ARG A 107 -9.98 -7.68 -5.91
CA ARG A 107 -10.44 -6.37 -6.36
C ARG A 107 -11.67 -6.00 -5.55
N ALA A 108 -11.63 -4.88 -4.85
CA ALA A 108 -12.71 -4.45 -3.96
C ALA A 108 -13.35 -3.13 -4.39
N ALA A 109 -14.58 -2.91 -3.94
CA ALA A 109 -15.29 -1.65 -4.11
C ALA A 109 -14.74 -0.57 -3.19
N LEU A 110 -14.39 -0.95 -1.97
CA LEU A 110 -13.91 -0.07 -0.90
C LEU A 110 -12.62 -0.63 -0.30
N ALA A 111 -11.69 0.26 0.05
CA ALA A 111 -10.45 -0.11 0.71
C ALA A 111 -9.95 1.01 1.63
N TYR A 112 -9.25 0.62 2.71
CA TYR A 112 -8.54 1.54 3.58
C TYR A 112 -7.19 0.97 4.01
N PRO A 113 -6.10 1.76 4.03
CA PRO A 113 -4.81 1.29 4.51
C PRO A 113 -4.88 1.01 6.00
N GLN A 114 -4.09 0.02 6.47
CA GLN A 114 -4.04 -0.37 7.88
C GLN A 114 -2.65 -0.20 8.48
N ARG A 115 -1.63 -0.67 7.77
CA ARG A 115 -0.23 -0.53 8.15
C ARG A 115 0.56 -0.10 6.92
N LEU A 116 1.47 0.85 7.10
CA LEU A 116 2.25 1.42 6.01
C LEU A 116 3.73 1.50 6.40
N ARG A 117 4.62 1.37 5.43
CA ARG A 117 6.03 1.76 5.52
C ARG A 117 6.52 2.32 4.20
N LEU A 118 7.49 3.21 4.28
CA LEU A 118 8.20 3.67 3.10
C LEU A 118 9.03 2.53 2.49
N LEU A 119 9.23 2.57 1.20
CA LEU A 119 9.84 1.52 0.43
C LEU A 119 10.86 2.08 -0.55
N CYS A 120 12.13 1.70 -0.39
CA CYS A 120 13.12 1.95 -1.43
C CYS A 120 12.85 1.03 -2.62
N TYR A 121 12.39 1.62 -3.72
CA TYR A 121 12.02 0.88 -4.94
C TYR A 121 13.13 -0.07 -5.42
N LEU A 122 14.37 0.41 -5.43
CA LEU A 122 15.50 -0.39 -5.91
C LEU A 122 15.77 -1.60 -5.00
N CYS A 123 15.68 -1.45 -3.69
CA CYS A 123 15.78 -2.58 -2.78
C CYS A 123 14.63 -3.57 -2.96
N PHE A 124 13.42 -3.07 -3.17
CA PHE A 124 12.24 -3.91 -3.29
C PHE A 124 12.24 -4.77 -4.53
N THR A 125 12.65 -4.24 -5.67
CA THR A 125 12.75 -5.00 -6.93
C THR A 125 13.88 -6.02 -6.94
N LEU A 126 14.96 -5.73 -6.21
CA LEU A 126 16.11 -6.61 -6.07
C LEU A 126 16.01 -7.51 -4.83
N TRP A 127 14.90 -7.47 -4.13
CA TRP A 127 14.69 -8.14 -2.87
C TRP A 127 14.91 -9.66 -2.98
N GLY A 128 16.06 -10.07 -2.44
CA GLY A 128 16.36 -11.46 -2.13
C GLY A 128 16.02 -11.76 -0.67
N SER A 129 16.88 -12.49 0.02
CA SER A 129 16.73 -12.88 1.43
C SER A 129 16.79 -11.73 2.45
N ASN A 130 17.28 -10.55 2.06
CA ASN A 130 17.58 -9.45 2.99
C ASN A 130 16.46 -8.40 3.16
N GLY A 131 15.35 -8.54 2.46
CA GLY A 131 14.24 -7.57 2.52
C GLY A 131 14.59 -6.18 1.99
N PRO A 132 13.63 -5.25 1.95
CA PRO A 132 13.89 -3.87 1.58
C PRO A 132 14.66 -3.17 2.69
N GLY A 133 15.74 -2.47 2.32
CA GLY A 133 16.48 -1.60 3.24
C GLY A 133 15.61 -0.46 3.79
N ASP A 134 15.91 0.01 4.99
CA ASP A 134 15.24 1.17 5.56
C ASP A 134 15.51 2.42 4.73
N CYS A 135 14.48 3.22 4.53
CA CYS A 135 14.60 4.47 3.83
C CYS A 135 15.20 5.54 4.75
N GLU A 136 16.19 6.27 4.27
CA GLU A 136 16.80 7.39 5.00
C GLU A 136 16.21 8.73 4.54
N VAL A 137 15.91 8.83 3.25
CA VAL A 137 15.41 10.06 2.63
C VAL A 137 14.24 9.80 1.69
N VAL A 138 13.49 10.86 1.45
CA VAL A 138 12.48 10.92 0.40
C VAL A 138 12.82 12.07 -0.54
N VAL A 139 13.01 11.76 -1.82
CA VAL A 139 13.30 12.75 -2.86
C VAL A 139 11.99 13.16 -3.53
N ARG A 140 11.68 14.46 -3.53
CA ARG A 140 10.52 14.99 -4.22
C ARG A 140 10.89 15.44 -5.63
N HIS A 141 10.33 14.79 -6.63
CA HIS A 141 10.48 15.14 -8.04
C HIS A 141 9.44 16.19 -8.51
N ARG A 142 9.61 16.64 -9.74
CA ARG A 142 8.59 17.47 -10.42
C ARG A 142 7.24 16.76 -10.41
N ARG A 143 6.14 17.51 -10.44
CA ARG A 143 4.76 17.02 -10.35
C ARG A 143 4.37 16.39 -9.00
N GLY A 144 5.19 16.57 -7.95
CA GLY A 144 4.84 16.15 -6.58
C GLY A 144 5.09 14.69 -6.26
N ARG A 145 5.61 13.88 -7.19
CA ARG A 145 6.01 12.49 -6.90
C ARG A 145 7.15 12.47 -5.88
N MET A 146 7.02 11.60 -4.88
CA MET A 146 8.00 11.41 -3.83
C MET A 146 8.55 9.99 -3.92
N VAL A 147 9.89 9.85 -3.89
CA VAL A 147 10.61 8.60 -4.05
C VAL A 147 11.48 8.37 -2.83
N PRO A 148 11.14 7.39 -1.97
CA PRO A 148 11.98 7.00 -0.86
C PRO A 148 13.24 6.27 -1.33
N LEU A 149 14.38 6.55 -0.68
CA LEU A 149 15.66 5.92 -0.94
C LEU A 149 16.34 5.53 0.37
N CYS A 150 16.98 4.37 0.38
CA CYS A 150 17.96 4.00 1.41
C CYS A 150 19.30 4.68 1.14
N GLY A 151 20.20 4.70 2.14
CA GLY A 151 21.52 5.33 2.03
C GLY A 151 22.33 4.88 0.82
N PRO A 152 22.54 3.57 0.61
CA PRO A 152 23.27 3.07 -0.57
C PRO A 152 22.69 3.54 -1.91
N HIS A 153 21.37 3.56 -2.04
CA HIS A 153 20.73 4.01 -3.30
C HIS A 153 20.68 5.54 -3.44
N LEU A 154 20.71 6.29 -2.35
CA LEU A 154 20.91 7.73 -2.38
C LEU A 154 22.31 8.07 -2.91
N GLU A 155 23.37 7.42 -2.38
CA GLU A 155 24.73 7.62 -2.83
C GLU A 155 24.92 7.20 -4.30
N LEU A 156 24.33 6.07 -4.68
CA LEU A 156 24.32 5.63 -6.08
C LEU A 156 23.68 6.68 -6.98
N SER A 157 22.54 7.24 -6.58
CA SER A 157 21.85 8.29 -7.33
C SER A 157 22.70 9.54 -7.49
N ARG A 158 23.42 9.96 -6.44
CA ARG A 158 24.38 11.09 -6.50
C ARG A 158 25.53 10.79 -7.46
N ARG A 159 26.11 9.61 -7.34
CA ARG A 159 27.24 9.18 -8.18
C ARG A 159 26.93 9.18 -9.67
N TYR A 160 25.71 8.79 -10.03
CA TYR A 160 25.26 8.81 -11.43
C TYR A 160 24.67 10.16 -11.87
N GLY A 161 24.80 11.21 -11.05
CA GLY A 161 24.37 12.56 -11.41
C GLY A 161 22.86 12.74 -11.52
N TYR A 162 22.05 11.88 -10.87
CA TYR A 162 20.63 12.08 -10.85
C TYR A 162 20.26 13.38 -10.12
N HIS A 163 19.41 14.17 -10.73
CA HIS A 163 18.95 15.40 -10.13
C HIS A 163 18.02 15.12 -8.95
N LEU A 164 18.43 15.52 -7.75
CA LEU A 164 17.71 15.35 -6.48
C LEU A 164 17.21 16.72 -5.98
N PRO A 165 16.10 17.25 -6.52
CA PRO A 165 15.75 18.67 -6.36
C PRO A 165 15.33 19.06 -4.95
N ARG A 166 14.73 18.13 -4.19
CA ARG A 166 14.32 18.32 -2.80
C ARG A 166 14.39 17.01 -2.06
N ILE A 167 15.05 17.02 -0.92
CA ILE A 167 15.26 15.86 -0.07
C ILE A 167 14.62 16.16 1.29
N PHE A 168 13.87 15.20 1.80
CA PHE A 168 13.27 15.20 3.13
C PHE A 168 13.77 13.99 3.92
N SER A 169 13.76 14.07 5.25
CA SER A 169 13.98 12.89 6.11
C SER A 169 12.85 11.87 5.87
N ALA A 170 13.21 10.60 5.69
CA ALA A 170 12.23 9.54 5.53
C ALA A 170 11.34 9.41 6.76
N GLY A 171 11.91 9.49 7.97
CA GLY A 171 11.14 9.44 9.21
C GLY A 171 10.08 10.54 9.34
N THR A 172 10.41 11.78 8.90
CA THR A 172 9.43 12.88 8.88
C THR A 172 8.27 12.59 7.93
N ILE A 173 8.58 12.13 6.71
CA ILE A 173 7.55 11.84 5.70
C ILE A 173 6.71 10.63 6.11
N GLU A 174 7.32 9.60 6.69
CA GLU A 174 6.61 8.41 7.18
C GLU A 174 5.66 8.77 8.33
N SER A 175 6.13 9.56 9.32
CA SER A 175 5.30 10.03 10.42
C SER A 175 4.11 10.86 9.93
N GLU A 176 4.31 11.75 8.97
CA GLU A 176 3.25 12.54 8.35
C GLU A 176 2.25 11.66 7.58
N LEU A 177 2.74 10.61 6.90
CA LEU A 177 1.90 9.65 6.18
C LEU A 177 1.02 8.85 7.13
N LEU A 178 1.61 8.31 8.20
CA LEU A 178 0.90 7.54 9.22
C LEU A 178 -0.16 8.41 9.92
N ALA A 179 0.18 9.64 10.30
CA ALA A 179 -0.76 10.59 10.90
C ALA A 179 -1.90 10.98 9.95
N THR A 180 -1.59 11.17 8.66
CA THR A 180 -2.57 11.49 7.62
C THR A 180 -3.68 10.45 7.52
N TYR A 181 -3.32 9.17 7.57
CA TYR A 181 -4.27 8.05 7.45
C TYR A 181 -4.69 7.48 8.81
N ALA A 182 -4.12 7.92 9.92
CA ALA A 182 -4.34 7.37 11.26
C ALA A 182 -4.14 5.85 11.29
N VAL A 183 -2.99 5.39 10.82
CA VAL A 183 -2.62 3.98 10.68
C VAL A 183 -1.26 3.71 11.32
N ASP A 184 -0.98 2.43 11.58
CA ASP A 184 0.24 1.99 12.21
C ASP A 184 1.41 1.80 11.22
N LEU A 185 2.63 1.82 11.76
CA LEU A 185 3.83 1.46 11.02
C LEU A 185 3.85 -0.06 10.75
N LEU A 186 4.12 -0.43 9.51
CA LEU A 186 4.39 -1.81 9.14
C LEU A 186 5.85 -2.16 9.51
N ARG A 187 6.05 -2.79 10.68
CA ARG A 187 7.38 -3.06 11.24
C ARG A 187 8.08 -4.27 10.65
N GLU A 188 7.33 -5.33 10.34
CA GLU A 188 7.88 -6.59 9.83
C GLU A 188 7.18 -7.04 8.57
N LEU A 189 7.98 -7.46 7.59
CA LEU A 189 7.52 -8.32 6.52
C LEU A 189 7.78 -9.75 7.03
N VAL A 190 6.82 -10.30 7.76
CA VAL A 190 6.90 -11.69 8.19
C VAL A 190 6.88 -12.54 6.92
N GLY A 191 8.06 -13.00 6.52
CA GLY A 191 8.18 -14.06 5.54
C GLY A 191 7.47 -15.30 6.09
N ALA A 192 6.56 -15.85 5.35
CA ALA A 192 5.85 -17.10 5.68
C ALA A 192 6.78 -18.32 5.60
N ASN A 193 7.89 -18.32 6.35
CA ASN A 193 8.79 -19.45 6.53
C ASN A 193 9.42 -19.43 7.93
N GLY A 194 8.57 -19.37 8.95
CA GLY A 194 8.94 -19.63 10.34
C GLY A 194 8.52 -21.04 10.76
N GLY A 195 9.11 -22.05 10.14
CA GLY A 195 9.12 -23.38 10.69
C GLY A 195 9.95 -23.37 11.97
N THR A 196 9.32 -23.36 13.15
CA THR A 196 9.94 -23.67 14.44
C THR A 196 10.47 -25.08 14.38
N ALA A 197 11.78 -25.22 14.23
CA ALA A 197 12.48 -26.47 14.56
C ALA A 197 12.45 -26.61 16.09
N GLU A 198 11.47 -27.35 16.61
CA GLU A 198 11.57 -27.93 17.95
C GLU A 198 12.74 -28.90 17.99
N SER A 199 13.81 -28.51 18.67
CA SER A 199 14.90 -29.41 19.03
C SER A 199 14.37 -30.36 20.10
N ILE A 200 14.05 -31.59 19.68
CA ILE A 200 13.88 -32.73 20.59
C ILE A 200 15.26 -33.11 21.07
N SER A 201 15.58 -32.82 22.34
CA SER A 201 16.71 -33.41 23.05
C SER A 201 16.26 -34.74 23.63
N ALA A 202 16.91 -35.79 23.20
CA ALA A 202 16.91 -37.10 23.87
C ALA A 202 18.06 -37.17 24.88
#